data_7c3cc81b0490c1bf2450cd2b046e6058
#
_entry.id   7c3cc81b0490c1bf2450cd2b046e6058
#
_cell.length_a   1.000
_cell.length_b   1.000
_cell.length_c   1.000
_cell.angle_alpha   90.00
_cell.angle_beta   90.00
_cell.angle_gamma   90.00
#
_symmetry.space_group_name_H-M   'P 1'
#
loop_
_entity.id
_entity.type
_entity.pdbx_description
1 polymer ?
#
loop_
_entity_poly.entity_id
_entity_poly.type
_entity_poly.pdbx_seq_one_letter_code
_entity_poly.pdbx_strand_id
1 'polypeptide(L)'
;MGVLNEGSTYSWTPIIGDDKMIRVSKSTLDSYSNWCQQQLWLSKVCPQEEQTHDYLTIGSNVHDRTEQYYINGADSPEVIQDAIDNAHLGNDKKCYELLRSLFPDAEGEYADREQDNQDWMVRNDVRRLKHCVKPEDFLPVANEIDLDAIVEVEVEGYGKQQIHLRGIIDRVFKTEDGVALMELKTGKWNTYKLPQMKGEMAYYAYVLDVSDNDLGPVTHWGWRFPKADHWDILEAKKVSITAMKKRLAKLVKSYLEEDFATVPKGQEFKCGFCDYMSFCPKYTPYANPIEVANGAEAIYLEGDVQ
;
A
#
# COMPACT_ATOMS: atom_id res chain seq x y z
N MET A 1 5.84 -7.51 -31.17
CA MET A 1 5.27 -8.88 -31.18
C MET A 1 5.87 -9.62 -30.00
N GLY A 2 5.20 -9.60 -28.87
CA GLY A 2 5.56 -10.45 -27.74
C GLY A 2 4.95 -11.83 -27.99
N VAL A 3 5.81 -12.83 -28.17
CA VAL A 3 5.38 -14.23 -28.24
C VAL A 3 5.00 -14.63 -26.81
N LEU A 4 3.74 -14.99 -26.60
CA LEU A 4 3.29 -15.60 -25.35
C LEU A 4 4.06 -16.91 -25.19
N ASN A 5 4.88 -17.04 -24.16
CA ASN A 5 5.57 -18.28 -23.84
C ASN A 5 4.54 -19.36 -23.46
N GLU A 6 4.51 -20.45 -24.21
CA GLU A 6 3.75 -21.65 -23.84
C GLU A 6 4.31 -22.19 -22.51
N GLY A 7 3.60 -21.93 -21.42
CA GLY A 7 3.95 -22.44 -20.08
C GLY A 7 3.73 -21.48 -18.92
N SER A 8 3.37 -20.23 -19.15
CA SER A 8 3.04 -19.31 -18.05
C SER A 8 1.65 -19.67 -17.46
N THR A 9 1.65 -20.11 -16.22
CA THR A 9 0.40 -20.27 -15.45
C THR A 9 -0.08 -18.90 -15.02
N TYR A 10 -1.07 -18.35 -15.73
CA TYR A 10 -1.69 -17.09 -15.36
C TYR A 10 -2.52 -17.29 -14.10
N SER A 11 -2.15 -16.63 -13.00
CA SER A 11 -2.99 -16.61 -11.82
C SER A 11 -4.02 -15.48 -11.95
N TRP A 12 -5.22 -15.85 -12.33
CA TRP A 12 -6.35 -14.93 -12.27
C TRP A 12 -6.73 -14.69 -10.81
N THR A 13 -6.61 -13.46 -10.33
CA THR A 13 -7.27 -13.09 -9.07
C THR A 13 -8.68 -12.61 -9.43
N PRO A 14 -9.73 -13.40 -9.25
CA PRO A 14 -11.06 -12.96 -9.62
C PRO A 14 -11.45 -11.75 -8.78
N ILE A 15 -12.07 -10.76 -9.41
CA ILE A 15 -12.66 -9.58 -8.76
C ILE A 15 -13.75 -10.05 -7.80
N ILE A 16 -14.51 -11.04 -8.25
CA ILE A 16 -15.53 -11.72 -7.48
C ILE A 16 -14.92 -13.04 -7.04
N GLY A 17 -14.77 -13.23 -5.73
CA GLY A 17 -14.33 -14.50 -5.18
C GLY A 17 -15.29 -15.64 -5.48
N ASP A 18 -14.92 -16.89 -5.12
CA ASP A 18 -15.78 -18.07 -5.26
C ASP A 18 -17.11 -17.90 -4.51
N ASP A 19 -17.12 -17.04 -3.48
CA ASP A 19 -18.30 -16.61 -2.71
C ASP A 19 -19.15 -15.54 -3.39
N LYS A 20 -18.78 -15.12 -4.61
CA LYS A 20 -19.40 -14.04 -5.40
C LYS A 20 -19.33 -12.65 -4.76
N MET A 21 -18.45 -12.43 -3.79
CA MET A 21 -18.21 -11.12 -3.19
C MET A 21 -17.13 -10.35 -3.95
N ILE A 22 -17.34 -9.04 -4.12
CA ILE A 22 -16.33 -8.13 -4.65
C ILE A 22 -15.25 -7.94 -3.57
N ARG A 23 -13.99 -8.22 -3.94
CA ARG A 23 -12.84 -8.06 -3.06
C ARG A 23 -12.13 -6.74 -3.35
N VAL A 24 -11.93 -5.96 -2.30
CA VAL A 24 -11.29 -4.65 -2.39
C VAL A 24 -10.14 -4.58 -1.39
N SER A 25 -8.96 -4.23 -1.89
CA SER A 25 -7.79 -3.88 -1.09
C SER A 25 -7.52 -2.37 -1.13
N LYS A 26 -6.62 -1.90 -0.28
CA LYS A 26 -6.11 -0.53 -0.32
C LYS A 26 -5.59 -0.16 -1.72
N SER A 27 -4.78 -1.03 -2.32
CA SER A 27 -4.21 -0.81 -3.66
C SER A 27 -5.30 -0.78 -4.75
N THR A 28 -6.32 -1.62 -4.65
CA THR A 28 -7.49 -1.61 -5.55
C THR A 28 -8.20 -0.26 -5.51
N LEU A 29 -8.51 0.24 -4.30
CA LEU A 29 -9.19 1.53 -4.14
C LEU A 29 -8.31 2.71 -4.56
N ASP A 30 -7.01 2.63 -4.34
CA ASP A 30 -6.05 3.65 -4.76
C ASP A 30 -5.92 3.70 -6.29
N SER A 31 -5.76 2.57 -6.95
CA SER A 31 -5.71 2.47 -8.41
C SER A 31 -6.97 3.03 -9.06
N TYR A 32 -8.15 2.70 -8.51
CA TYR A 32 -9.43 3.25 -8.95
C TYR A 32 -9.50 4.77 -8.80
N SER A 33 -9.03 5.30 -7.66
CA SER A 33 -9.23 6.71 -7.30
C SER A 33 -8.16 7.65 -7.86
N ASN A 34 -6.93 7.19 -7.95
CA ASN A 34 -5.76 8.04 -8.16
C ASN A 34 -4.95 7.68 -9.41
N TRP A 35 -5.24 6.53 -10.04
CA TRP A 35 -4.50 6.10 -11.22
C TRP A 35 -5.40 6.05 -12.45
N CYS A 36 -5.82 4.88 -12.92
CA CYS A 36 -6.67 4.69 -14.07
C CYS A 36 -7.65 3.55 -13.80
N GLN A 37 -8.95 3.84 -13.85
CA GLN A 37 -9.97 2.83 -13.57
C GLN A 37 -9.94 1.70 -14.61
N GLN A 38 -9.75 2.05 -15.89
CA GLN A 38 -9.63 1.06 -16.97
C GLN A 38 -8.44 0.12 -16.76
N GLN A 39 -7.29 0.62 -16.28
CA GLN A 39 -6.14 -0.23 -15.95
C GLN A 39 -6.49 -1.21 -14.82
N LEU A 40 -7.18 -0.72 -13.78
CA LEU A 40 -7.64 -1.60 -12.70
C LEU A 40 -8.53 -2.74 -13.22
N TRP A 41 -9.46 -2.44 -14.11
CA TRP A 41 -10.30 -3.46 -14.75
C TRP A 41 -9.45 -4.44 -15.57
N LEU A 42 -8.61 -3.92 -16.46
CA LEU A 42 -7.74 -4.73 -17.31
C LEU A 42 -6.81 -5.63 -16.50
N SER A 43 -6.29 -5.15 -15.36
CA SER A 43 -5.45 -5.96 -14.46
C SER A 43 -6.18 -7.19 -13.88
N LYS A 44 -7.50 -7.24 -13.98
CA LYS A 44 -8.32 -8.34 -13.48
C LYS A 44 -8.82 -9.28 -14.57
N VAL A 45 -8.96 -8.78 -15.78
CA VAL A 45 -9.54 -9.54 -16.89
C VAL A 45 -8.53 -9.93 -17.98
N CYS A 46 -7.35 -9.29 -18.01
CA CYS A 46 -6.30 -9.60 -18.95
C CYS A 46 -5.14 -10.34 -18.26
N PRO A 47 -4.57 -11.39 -18.89
CA PRO A 47 -3.39 -12.02 -18.39
C PRO A 47 -2.21 -11.05 -18.42
N GLN A 48 -1.37 -11.11 -17.41
CA GLN A 48 -0.16 -10.31 -17.30
C GLN A 48 1.02 -11.23 -17.06
N GLU A 49 2.14 -10.99 -17.78
CA GLU A 49 3.42 -11.51 -17.33
C GLU A 49 3.80 -10.78 -16.03
N GLU A 50 4.15 -11.51 -14.99
CA GLU A 50 4.68 -10.92 -13.76
C GLU A 50 5.98 -10.17 -14.08
N GLN A 51 5.88 -8.86 -14.25
CA GLN A 51 7.05 -7.99 -14.30
C GLN A 51 7.45 -7.64 -12.88
N THR A 52 8.48 -8.29 -12.38
CA THR A 52 9.12 -7.89 -11.13
C THR A 52 9.98 -6.66 -11.41
N HIS A 53 9.54 -5.52 -10.89
CA HIS A 53 10.36 -4.31 -10.94
C HIS A 53 11.24 -4.25 -9.69
N ASP A 54 12.53 -3.94 -9.86
CA ASP A 54 13.51 -3.79 -8.76
C ASP A 54 12.95 -2.99 -7.56
N TYR A 55 12.23 -1.90 -7.84
CA TYR A 55 11.70 -1.05 -6.77
C TYR A 55 10.62 -1.75 -5.93
N LEU A 56 9.88 -2.70 -6.49
CA LEU A 56 8.90 -3.50 -5.74
C LEU A 56 9.62 -4.50 -4.85
N THR A 57 10.59 -5.23 -5.39
CA THR A 57 11.42 -6.17 -4.63
C THR A 57 12.12 -5.49 -3.47
N ILE A 58 12.80 -4.35 -3.74
CA ILE A 58 13.45 -3.56 -2.69
C ILE A 58 12.43 -3.07 -1.66
N GLY A 59 11.25 -2.63 -2.12
CA GLY A 59 10.18 -2.18 -1.24
C GLY A 59 9.75 -3.29 -0.28
N SER A 60 9.44 -4.49 -0.79
CA SER A 60 9.07 -5.66 0.00
C SER A 60 10.16 -6.03 1.00
N ASN A 61 11.41 -6.19 0.54
CA ASN A 61 12.52 -6.55 1.41
C ASN A 61 12.75 -5.53 2.55
N VAL A 62 12.55 -4.23 2.27
CA VAL A 62 12.66 -3.19 3.32
C VAL A 62 11.52 -3.31 4.34
N HIS A 63 10.30 -3.63 3.92
CA HIS A 63 9.18 -3.88 4.83
C HIS A 63 9.45 -5.09 5.72
N ASP A 64 9.84 -6.24 5.15
CA ASP A 64 10.15 -7.49 5.88
C ASP A 64 11.26 -7.27 6.90
N ARG A 65 12.35 -6.58 6.51
CA ARG A 65 13.46 -6.27 7.42
C ARG A 65 13.08 -5.25 8.48
N THR A 66 12.18 -4.31 8.18
CA THR A 66 11.69 -3.36 9.18
C THR A 66 10.75 -4.05 10.17
N GLU A 67 9.96 -5.02 9.74
CA GLU A 67 9.18 -5.87 10.62
C GLU A 67 10.12 -6.62 11.58
N GLN A 68 11.15 -7.29 11.03
CA GLN A 68 12.12 -8.03 11.84
C GLN A 68 12.89 -7.12 12.81
N TYR A 69 13.21 -5.89 12.42
CA TYR A 69 13.82 -4.90 13.30
C TYR A 69 12.99 -4.63 14.56
N TYR A 70 11.67 -4.46 14.42
CA TYR A 70 10.81 -4.25 15.57
C TYR A 70 10.58 -5.53 16.39
N ILE A 71 10.57 -6.70 15.76
CA ILE A 71 10.54 -8.00 16.46
C ILE A 71 11.80 -8.15 17.29
N ASN A 72 12.98 -7.95 16.71
CA ASN A 72 14.26 -8.01 17.43
C ASN A 72 14.32 -7.00 18.58
N GLY A 73 13.73 -5.81 18.40
CA GLY A 73 13.62 -4.82 19.47
C GLY A 73 12.69 -5.26 20.61
N ALA A 74 11.60 -5.94 20.29
CA ALA A 74 10.70 -6.51 21.29
C ALA A 74 11.33 -7.69 22.04
N ASP A 75 12.15 -8.49 21.36
CA ASP A 75 12.92 -9.60 21.97
C ASP A 75 14.11 -9.11 22.79
N SER A 76 14.56 -7.87 22.59
CA SER A 76 15.71 -7.26 23.27
C SER A 76 15.35 -5.87 23.83
N PRO A 77 14.37 -5.78 24.74
CA PRO A 77 13.89 -4.48 25.25
C PRO A 77 14.98 -3.69 26.00
N GLU A 78 15.99 -4.37 26.53
CA GLU A 78 17.15 -3.73 27.16
C GLU A 78 17.99 -2.92 26.15
N VAL A 79 18.09 -3.37 24.89
CA VAL A 79 18.77 -2.62 23.81
C VAL A 79 18.00 -1.34 23.48
N ILE A 80 16.68 -1.41 23.44
CA ILE A 80 15.82 -0.24 23.24
C ILE A 80 15.92 0.72 24.43
N GLN A 81 15.92 0.21 25.68
CA GLN A 81 16.07 1.05 26.86
C GLN A 81 17.45 1.75 26.89
N ASP A 82 18.53 1.03 26.59
CA ASP A 82 19.87 1.62 26.50
C ASP A 82 19.92 2.71 25.40
N ALA A 83 19.24 2.49 24.28
CA ALA A 83 19.14 3.51 23.23
C ALA A 83 18.34 4.74 23.68
N ILE A 84 17.25 4.57 24.43
CA ILE A 84 16.45 5.68 25.00
C ILE A 84 17.30 6.48 25.99
N ASP A 85 18.01 5.82 26.91
CA ASP A 85 18.85 6.47 27.91
C ASP A 85 19.97 7.27 27.25
N ASN A 86 20.61 6.72 26.21
CA ASN A 86 21.63 7.42 25.43
C ASN A 86 21.05 8.61 24.64
N ALA A 87 19.80 8.50 24.15
CA ALA A 87 19.13 9.61 23.45
C ALA A 87 18.88 10.80 24.38
N HIS A 88 18.52 10.57 25.64
CA HIS A 88 18.34 11.60 26.65
C HIS A 88 19.68 12.24 27.05
N LEU A 89 20.79 11.51 26.91
CA LEU A 89 22.14 12.03 27.12
C LEU A 89 22.70 12.76 25.89
N GLY A 90 21.98 12.76 24.77
CA GLY A 90 22.44 13.37 23.52
C GLY A 90 23.49 12.56 22.77
N ASN A 91 23.61 11.25 23.06
CA ASN A 91 24.58 10.36 22.44
C ASN A 91 23.98 9.68 21.18
N ASP A 92 23.64 10.48 20.18
CA ASP A 92 22.97 10.02 18.95
C ASP A 92 23.76 8.91 18.21
N LYS A 93 25.11 8.93 18.30
CA LYS A 93 25.94 7.88 17.69
C LYS A 93 25.71 6.51 18.34
N LYS A 94 25.69 6.46 19.67
CA LYS A 94 25.44 5.23 20.40
C LYS A 94 24.03 4.71 20.17
N CYS A 95 23.04 5.61 20.14
CA CYS A 95 21.67 5.26 19.77
C CYS A 95 21.60 4.60 18.39
N TYR A 96 22.28 5.20 17.40
CA TYR A 96 22.34 4.65 16.05
C TYR A 96 22.95 3.25 16.03
N GLU A 97 24.09 3.04 16.72
CA GLU A 97 24.76 1.73 16.80
C GLU A 97 23.84 0.65 17.41
N LEU A 98 23.15 0.99 18.51
CA LEU A 98 22.22 0.10 19.19
C LEU A 98 21.01 -0.25 18.30
N LEU A 99 20.34 0.74 17.74
CA LEU A 99 19.19 0.49 16.86
C LEU A 99 19.59 -0.24 15.57
N ARG A 100 20.78 0.09 15.00
CA ARG A 100 21.26 -0.58 13.79
C ARG A 100 21.52 -2.06 14.00
N SER A 101 21.96 -2.45 15.21
CA SER A 101 22.21 -3.85 15.55
C SER A 101 20.93 -4.72 15.60
N LEU A 102 19.76 -4.08 15.64
CA LEU A 102 18.47 -4.79 15.59
C LEU A 102 18.01 -5.10 14.17
N PHE A 103 18.55 -4.40 13.15
CA PHE A 103 18.26 -4.73 11.76
C PHE A 103 19.01 -5.96 11.31
N PRO A 104 18.35 -6.89 10.61
CA PRO A 104 19.05 -7.96 9.91
C PRO A 104 19.92 -7.36 8.80
N ASP A 105 21.05 -8.01 8.50
CA ASP A 105 21.91 -7.58 7.41
C ASP A 105 21.19 -7.70 6.05
N ALA A 106 21.42 -6.72 5.19
CA ALA A 106 20.95 -6.76 3.82
C ALA A 106 21.84 -7.67 2.98
N GLU A 107 21.23 -8.56 2.22
CA GLU A 107 21.93 -9.54 1.38
C GLU A 107 21.34 -9.57 -0.04
N GLY A 108 22.16 -9.98 -1.00
CA GLY A 108 21.74 -10.15 -2.40
C GLY A 108 21.98 -8.92 -3.29
N GLU A 109 21.36 -8.94 -4.47
CA GLU A 109 21.59 -7.96 -5.54
C GLU A 109 21.29 -6.51 -5.13
N TYR A 110 20.31 -6.31 -4.27
CA TYR A 110 19.83 -4.97 -3.87
C TYR A 110 20.30 -4.54 -2.47
N ALA A 111 21.26 -5.28 -1.88
CA ALA A 111 21.71 -5.08 -0.50
C ALA A 111 22.09 -3.62 -0.18
N ASP A 112 22.85 -2.94 -1.04
CA ASP A 112 23.26 -1.55 -0.82
C ASP A 112 22.04 -0.60 -0.77
N ARG A 113 21.05 -0.80 -1.65
CA ARG A 113 19.86 0.04 -1.71
C ARG A 113 18.90 -0.22 -0.53
N GLU A 114 18.87 -1.45 -0.06
CA GLU A 114 18.11 -1.83 1.14
C GLU A 114 18.79 -1.29 2.40
N GLN A 115 20.13 -1.42 2.49
CA GLN A 115 20.93 -0.86 3.57
C GLN A 115 20.73 0.66 3.69
N ASP A 116 20.74 1.40 2.59
CA ASP A 116 20.43 2.82 2.58
C ASP A 116 19.08 3.14 3.22
N ASN A 117 18.04 2.33 2.92
CA ASN A 117 16.72 2.52 3.53
C ASN A 117 16.76 2.26 5.05
N GLN A 118 17.44 1.19 5.49
CA GLN A 118 17.60 0.86 6.90
C GLN A 118 18.34 1.98 7.65
N ASP A 119 19.42 2.50 7.09
CA ASP A 119 20.19 3.58 7.69
C ASP A 119 19.35 4.86 7.87
N TRP A 120 18.51 5.19 6.88
CA TRP A 120 17.57 6.30 7.01
C TRP A 120 16.49 6.03 8.06
N MET A 121 15.99 4.79 8.16
CA MET A 121 15.06 4.39 9.22
C MET A 121 15.65 4.60 10.59
N VAL A 122 16.86 4.06 10.83
CA VAL A 122 17.56 4.19 12.13
C VAL A 122 17.79 5.66 12.50
N ARG A 123 18.25 6.50 11.55
CA ARG A 123 18.44 7.93 11.81
C ARG A 123 17.14 8.64 12.21
N ASN A 124 16.01 8.26 11.59
CA ASN A 124 14.71 8.79 11.97
C ASN A 124 14.30 8.31 13.36
N ASP A 125 14.58 7.04 13.69
CA ASP A 125 14.21 6.45 14.96
C ASP A 125 15.06 6.99 16.11
N VAL A 126 16.35 7.30 15.91
CA VAL A 126 17.17 8.01 16.90
C VAL A 126 16.50 9.31 17.35
N ARG A 127 15.83 10.04 16.45
CA ARG A 127 15.09 11.25 16.84
C ARG A 127 13.83 10.93 17.66
N ARG A 128 13.16 9.83 17.36
CA ARG A 128 11.96 9.36 18.11
C ARG A 128 12.31 8.99 19.54
N LEU A 129 13.45 8.35 19.76
CA LEU A 129 13.88 7.93 21.10
C LEU A 129 13.88 9.07 22.12
N LYS A 130 14.13 10.32 21.70
CA LYS A 130 14.13 11.50 22.58
C LYS A 130 12.75 11.79 23.21
N HIS A 131 11.70 11.20 22.69
CA HIS A 131 10.31 11.32 23.16
C HIS A 131 9.81 10.06 23.86
N CYS A 132 10.65 9.02 23.97
CA CYS A 132 10.32 7.76 24.64
C CYS A 132 10.90 7.73 26.05
N VAL A 133 10.21 7.07 26.97
CA VAL A 133 10.65 6.85 28.36
C VAL A 133 10.98 5.37 28.58
N LYS A 134 10.28 4.50 27.91
CA LYS A 134 10.38 3.05 28.02
C LYS A 134 10.23 2.40 26.63
N PRO A 135 10.67 1.12 26.48
CA PRO A 135 10.62 0.43 25.17
C PRO A 135 9.24 0.41 24.51
N GLU A 136 8.16 0.30 25.29
CA GLU A 136 6.80 0.26 24.75
C GLU A 136 6.36 1.60 24.10
N ASP A 137 7.02 2.71 24.43
CA ASP A 137 6.76 4.00 23.78
C ASP A 137 7.38 4.05 22.37
N PHE A 138 8.41 3.23 22.15
CA PHE A 138 9.12 3.14 20.88
C PHE A 138 8.59 2.03 19.98
N LEU A 139 8.26 0.89 20.55
CA LEU A 139 7.85 -0.30 19.80
C LEU A 139 6.39 -0.21 19.35
N PRO A 140 6.05 -0.68 18.14
CA PRO A 140 4.67 -0.83 17.74
C PRO A 140 4.00 -1.95 18.57
N VAL A 141 2.71 -1.82 18.81
CA VAL A 141 1.89 -2.87 19.43
C VAL A 141 1.53 -3.98 18.44
N ALA A 142 1.67 -3.70 17.15
CA ALA A 142 1.52 -4.69 16.09
C ALA A 142 2.23 -4.25 14.80
N ASN A 143 2.73 -5.24 14.05
CA ASN A 143 3.42 -5.09 12.76
C ASN A 143 2.74 -5.95 11.70
N GLU A 144 2.71 -5.48 10.45
CA GLU A 144 2.23 -6.21 9.26
C GLU A 144 0.91 -6.97 9.52
N ILE A 145 -0.09 -6.26 10.09
CA ILE A 145 -1.36 -6.89 10.45
C ILE A 145 -2.18 -7.12 9.20
N ASP A 146 -2.41 -8.38 8.86
CA ASP A 146 -3.39 -8.74 7.82
C ASP A 146 -4.79 -8.72 8.43
N LEU A 147 -5.59 -7.77 7.99
CA LEU A 147 -6.96 -7.56 8.41
C LEU A 147 -7.90 -7.84 7.26
N ASP A 148 -9.02 -8.47 7.56
CA ASP A 148 -10.11 -8.62 6.62
C ASP A 148 -11.48 -8.39 7.29
N ALA A 149 -12.45 -7.96 6.49
CA ALA A 149 -13.81 -7.75 6.97
C ALA A 149 -14.82 -7.84 5.82
N ILE A 150 -15.96 -8.43 6.10
CA ILE A 150 -17.13 -8.37 5.20
C ILE A 150 -18.00 -7.22 5.68
N VAL A 151 -18.27 -6.27 4.78
CA VAL A 151 -19.07 -5.08 5.08
C VAL A 151 -20.19 -4.88 4.06
N GLU A 152 -21.25 -4.20 4.48
CA GLU A 152 -22.29 -3.72 3.57
C GLU A 152 -21.96 -2.29 3.09
N VAL A 153 -22.05 -2.09 1.78
CA VAL A 153 -21.91 -0.77 1.14
C VAL A 153 -23.18 -0.44 0.39
N GLU A 154 -23.75 0.73 0.65
CA GLU A 154 -24.90 1.24 -0.11
C GLU A 154 -24.43 1.74 -1.47
N VAL A 155 -24.93 1.13 -2.55
CA VAL A 155 -24.53 1.43 -3.93
C VAL A 155 -25.75 1.99 -4.67
N GLU A 156 -25.60 3.18 -5.23
CA GLU A 156 -26.68 3.86 -5.97
C GLU A 156 -27.20 2.99 -7.12
N GLY A 157 -28.51 2.76 -7.13
CA GLY A 157 -29.18 1.91 -8.11
C GLY A 157 -29.16 0.40 -7.82
N TYR A 158 -28.34 -0.04 -6.88
CA TYR A 158 -28.13 -1.46 -6.57
C TYR A 158 -28.41 -1.82 -5.11
N GLY A 159 -28.70 -0.81 -4.24
CA GLY A 159 -28.92 -1.03 -2.82
C GLY A 159 -27.67 -1.51 -2.09
N LYS A 160 -27.88 -2.28 -1.02
CA LYS A 160 -26.80 -2.81 -0.19
C LYS A 160 -26.07 -3.95 -0.88
N GLN A 161 -24.76 -3.84 -0.99
CA GLN A 161 -23.88 -4.85 -1.55
C GLN A 161 -22.90 -5.31 -0.46
N GLN A 162 -22.73 -6.61 -0.31
CA GLN A 162 -21.68 -7.17 0.54
C GLN A 162 -20.36 -7.18 -0.22
N ILE A 163 -19.33 -6.72 0.43
CA ILE A 163 -17.96 -6.70 -0.12
C ILE A 163 -16.96 -7.20 0.92
N HIS A 164 -15.88 -7.78 0.44
CA HIS A 164 -14.77 -8.26 1.25
C HIS A 164 -13.63 -7.24 1.18
N LEU A 165 -13.34 -6.59 2.30
CA LEU A 165 -12.21 -5.66 2.44
C LEU A 165 -11.00 -6.43 2.98
N ARG A 166 -9.82 -6.15 2.43
CA ARG A 166 -8.54 -6.66 2.94
C ARG A 166 -7.52 -5.55 3.02
N GLY A 167 -6.69 -5.58 4.08
CA GLY A 167 -5.62 -4.61 4.24
C GLY A 167 -4.51 -5.16 5.13
N ILE A 168 -3.27 -4.89 4.75
CA ILE A 168 -2.11 -5.12 5.61
C ILE A 168 -1.66 -3.76 6.11
N ILE A 169 -1.64 -3.58 7.44
CA ILE A 169 -1.22 -2.35 8.08
C ILE A 169 0.22 -2.54 8.53
N ASP A 170 1.13 -1.69 8.03
CA ASP A 170 2.57 -1.84 8.31
C ASP A 170 2.85 -1.80 9.81
N ARG A 171 2.33 -0.79 10.54
CA ARG A 171 2.62 -0.60 11.98
C ARG A 171 1.42 0.01 12.71
N VAL A 172 1.23 -0.45 13.93
CA VAL A 172 0.26 0.14 14.86
C VAL A 172 0.97 0.51 16.16
N PHE A 173 0.87 1.76 16.55
CA PHE A 173 1.44 2.26 17.81
C PHE A 173 0.34 2.58 18.81
N LYS A 174 0.61 2.38 20.09
CA LYS A 174 -0.31 2.76 21.16
C LYS A 174 -0.33 4.28 21.32
N THR A 175 -1.52 4.84 21.57
CA THR A 175 -1.73 6.22 22.00
C THR A 175 -2.45 6.24 23.33
N GLU A 176 -2.65 7.42 23.92
CA GLU A 176 -3.37 7.56 25.20
C GLU A 176 -4.81 7.02 25.09
N ASP A 177 -5.50 7.34 24.00
CA ASP A 177 -6.93 7.06 23.81
C ASP A 177 -7.23 5.98 22.75
N GLY A 178 -6.21 5.24 22.31
CA GLY A 178 -6.39 4.21 21.26
C GLY A 178 -5.09 3.88 20.53
N VAL A 179 -5.14 3.91 19.19
CA VAL A 179 -3.98 3.57 18.37
C VAL A 179 -3.71 4.58 17.25
N ALA A 180 -2.44 4.63 16.82
CA ALA A 180 -1.97 5.34 15.65
C ALA A 180 -1.51 4.35 14.59
N LEU A 181 -2.05 4.45 13.37
CA LEU A 181 -1.60 3.68 12.22
C LEU A 181 -0.43 4.37 11.55
N MET A 182 0.58 3.63 11.12
CA MET A 182 1.76 4.16 10.45
C MET A 182 2.11 3.33 9.21
N GLU A 183 2.19 3.99 8.08
CA GLU A 183 2.59 3.42 6.79
C GLU A 183 4.05 3.78 6.50
N LEU A 184 4.83 2.82 6.02
CA LEU A 184 6.21 3.01 5.57
C LEU A 184 6.24 3.09 4.04
N LYS A 185 6.93 4.08 3.51
CA LYS A 185 7.14 4.24 2.06
C LYS A 185 8.61 4.40 1.75
N THR A 186 9.16 3.50 0.96
CA THR A 186 10.58 3.51 0.55
C THR A 186 10.88 4.50 -0.59
N GLY A 187 9.85 5.08 -1.19
CA GLY A 187 9.96 6.05 -2.28
C GLY A 187 10.22 7.49 -1.85
N LYS A 188 10.23 8.39 -2.83
CA LYS A 188 10.38 9.83 -2.59
C LYS A 188 9.06 10.44 -2.09
N TRP A 189 9.17 11.38 -1.15
CA TRP A 189 8.05 12.22 -0.73
C TRP A 189 7.89 13.44 -1.63
N ASN A 190 6.64 13.81 -1.86
CA ASN A 190 6.24 15.13 -2.35
C ASN A 190 4.82 15.45 -1.88
N THR A 191 4.47 16.73 -1.80
CA THR A 191 3.19 17.19 -1.26
C THR A 191 1.97 16.74 -2.08
N TYR A 192 2.14 16.40 -3.35
CA TYR A 192 1.06 15.87 -4.20
C TYR A 192 0.56 14.50 -3.75
N LYS A 193 1.38 13.76 -2.96
CA LYS A 193 0.99 12.49 -2.38
C LYS A 193 0.04 12.60 -1.19
N LEU A 194 -0.05 13.78 -0.57
CA LEU A 194 -0.83 13.98 0.66
C LEU A 194 -2.30 13.52 0.56
N PRO A 195 -3.06 13.85 -0.51
CA PRO A 195 -4.44 13.34 -0.64
C PRO A 195 -4.52 11.82 -0.78
N GLN A 196 -3.57 11.21 -1.49
CA GLN A 196 -3.45 9.76 -1.63
C GLN A 196 -3.19 9.12 -0.28
N MET A 197 -2.15 9.56 0.45
CA MET A 197 -1.79 9.03 1.77
C MET A 197 -2.96 9.13 2.75
N LYS A 198 -3.67 10.26 2.81
CA LYS A 198 -4.88 10.40 3.63
C LYS A 198 -5.98 9.42 3.24
N GLY A 199 -6.11 9.12 1.95
CA GLY A 199 -7.06 8.14 1.43
C GLY A 199 -6.70 6.70 1.84
N GLU A 200 -5.43 6.34 1.75
CA GLU A 200 -4.91 5.05 2.19
C GLU A 200 -5.14 4.84 3.69
N MET A 201 -4.75 5.83 4.51
CA MET A 201 -4.92 5.74 5.96
C MET A 201 -6.39 5.70 6.39
N ALA A 202 -7.27 6.41 5.68
CA ALA A 202 -8.72 6.32 5.93
C ALA A 202 -9.30 4.95 5.60
N TYR A 203 -8.74 4.27 4.59
CA TYR A 203 -9.10 2.88 4.26
C TYR A 203 -8.67 1.93 5.39
N TYR A 204 -7.41 2.00 5.80
CA TYR A 204 -6.90 1.16 6.90
C TYR A 204 -7.64 1.38 8.22
N ALA A 205 -7.89 2.65 8.58
CA ALA A 205 -8.64 2.97 9.78
C ALA A 205 -10.06 2.38 9.74
N TYR A 206 -10.68 2.35 8.56
CA TYR A 206 -12.00 1.73 8.40
C TYR A 206 -11.94 0.21 8.48
N VAL A 207 -10.97 -0.42 7.81
CA VAL A 207 -10.82 -1.88 7.86
C VAL A 207 -10.56 -2.32 9.30
N LEU A 208 -9.67 -1.64 10.03
CA LEU A 208 -9.41 -1.94 11.44
C LEU A 208 -10.67 -1.79 12.31
N ASP A 209 -11.45 -0.72 12.10
CA ASP A 209 -12.68 -0.44 12.87
C ASP A 209 -13.76 -1.53 12.68
N VAL A 210 -13.80 -2.18 11.51
CA VAL A 210 -14.82 -3.19 11.18
C VAL A 210 -14.32 -4.64 11.25
N SER A 211 -13.02 -4.85 11.42
CA SER A 211 -12.42 -6.17 11.62
C SER A 211 -12.51 -6.58 13.08
N ASP A 212 -12.49 -7.89 13.33
CA ASP A 212 -12.43 -8.45 14.69
C ASP A 212 -10.99 -8.31 15.21
N ASN A 213 -10.75 -7.35 16.10
CA ASN A 213 -9.46 -7.09 16.71
C ASN A 213 -9.58 -6.38 18.05
N ASP A 214 -8.54 -6.47 18.90
CA ASP A 214 -8.49 -5.90 20.24
C ASP A 214 -7.65 -4.61 20.34
N LEU A 215 -7.26 -3.99 19.20
CA LEU A 215 -6.32 -2.86 19.19
C LEU A 215 -6.95 -1.55 19.66
N GLY A 216 -8.27 -1.42 19.57
CA GLY A 216 -9.01 -0.23 19.96
C GLY A 216 -9.17 0.81 18.84
N PRO A 217 -9.77 1.98 19.16
CA PRO A 217 -10.11 2.97 18.15
C PRO A 217 -8.88 3.63 17.54
N VAL A 218 -8.94 3.90 16.23
CA VAL A 218 -7.89 4.68 15.53
C VAL A 218 -8.07 6.16 15.87
N THR A 219 -7.12 6.72 16.62
CA THR A 219 -7.08 8.13 17.00
C THR A 219 -6.20 8.96 16.08
N HIS A 220 -5.13 8.36 15.57
CA HIS A 220 -4.17 9.00 14.70
C HIS A 220 -3.78 8.07 13.53
N TRP A 221 -3.25 8.66 12.49
CA TRP A 221 -2.58 7.95 11.40
C TRP A 221 -1.43 8.77 10.84
N GLY A 222 -0.49 8.10 10.22
CA GLY A 222 0.67 8.76 9.66
C GLY A 222 1.39 7.92 8.62
N TRP A 223 2.46 8.48 8.11
CA TRP A 223 3.35 7.83 7.16
C TRP A 223 4.77 8.31 7.35
N ARG A 224 5.69 7.44 6.94
CA ARG A 224 7.12 7.70 6.99
C ARG A 224 7.73 7.48 5.61
N PHE A 225 8.50 8.46 5.16
CA PHE A 225 9.35 8.39 3.98
C PHE A 225 10.79 8.58 4.42
N PRO A 226 11.49 7.54 4.90
CA PRO A 226 12.79 7.68 5.52
C PRO A 226 13.81 8.40 4.65
N LYS A 227 13.93 8.04 3.37
CA LYS A 227 14.86 8.69 2.41
C LYS A 227 14.59 10.17 2.18
N ALA A 228 13.38 10.62 2.39
CA ALA A 228 13.02 12.04 2.27
C ALA A 228 13.10 12.78 3.61
N ASP A 229 13.50 12.08 4.69
CA ASP A 229 13.48 12.58 6.06
C ASP A 229 12.10 13.20 6.41
N HIS A 230 11.04 12.58 5.88
CA HIS A 230 9.67 13.08 6.01
C HIS A 230 8.79 12.08 6.75
N TRP A 231 8.07 12.58 7.72
CA TRP A 231 7.02 11.87 8.44
C TRP A 231 5.91 12.83 8.81
N ASP A 232 4.68 12.34 8.77
CA ASP A 232 3.51 13.05 9.28
C ASP A 232 2.74 12.14 10.22
N ILE A 233 2.23 12.71 11.29
CA ILE A 233 1.22 12.09 12.15
C ILE A 233 0.06 13.08 12.25
N LEU A 234 -1.13 12.62 11.90
CA LEU A 234 -2.33 13.45 11.86
C LEU A 234 -3.43 12.77 12.68
N GLU A 235 -4.29 13.59 13.28
CA GLU A 235 -5.52 13.11 13.89
C GLU A 235 -6.42 12.43 12.86
N ALA A 236 -6.96 11.27 13.20
CA ALA A 236 -7.87 10.52 12.33
C ALA A 236 -9.22 11.24 12.23
N LYS A 237 -9.61 11.63 11.01
CA LYS A 237 -10.82 12.43 10.76
C LYS A 237 -11.95 11.60 10.17
N LYS A 238 -13.10 11.56 10.83
CA LYS A 238 -14.32 10.90 10.34
C LYS A 238 -14.74 11.34 8.93
N VAL A 239 -14.48 12.61 8.56
CA VAL A 239 -14.76 13.11 7.20
C VAL A 239 -13.92 12.40 6.13
N SER A 240 -12.68 12.01 6.43
CA SER A 240 -11.83 11.27 5.51
C SER A 240 -12.34 9.84 5.29
N ILE A 241 -12.80 9.18 6.35
CA ILE A 241 -13.43 7.85 6.27
C ILE A 241 -14.73 7.93 5.46
N THR A 242 -15.56 8.96 5.68
CA THR A 242 -16.78 9.15 4.89
C THR A 242 -16.49 9.36 3.40
N ALA A 243 -15.45 10.14 3.08
CA ALA A 243 -15.04 10.35 1.69
C ALA A 243 -14.49 9.05 1.05
N MET A 244 -13.76 8.25 1.82
CA MET A 244 -13.28 6.93 1.41
C MET A 244 -14.45 5.97 1.13
N LYS A 245 -15.45 5.86 2.03
CA LYS A 245 -16.66 5.03 1.83
C LYS A 245 -17.41 5.41 0.56
N LYS A 246 -17.51 6.70 0.22
CA LYS A 246 -18.12 7.16 -1.03
C LYS A 246 -17.33 6.70 -2.26
N ARG A 247 -16.00 6.67 -2.19
CA ARG A 247 -15.16 6.15 -3.29
C ARG A 247 -15.31 4.64 -3.42
N LEU A 248 -15.40 3.94 -2.28
CA LEU A 248 -15.65 2.51 -2.25
C LEU A 248 -16.98 2.16 -2.92
N ALA A 249 -18.07 2.87 -2.62
CA ALA A 249 -19.37 2.68 -3.27
C ALA A 249 -19.31 2.91 -4.78
N LYS A 250 -18.56 3.91 -5.24
CA LYS A 250 -18.35 4.16 -6.68
C LYS A 250 -17.56 3.04 -7.36
N LEU A 251 -16.50 2.55 -6.70
CA LEU A 251 -15.74 1.40 -7.19
C LEU A 251 -16.63 0.16 -7.35
N VAL A 252 -17.42 -0.15 -6.34
CA VAL A 252 -18.36 -1.28 -6.37
C VAL A 252 -19.37 -1.11 -7.50
N LYS A 253 -19.91 0.10 -7.69
CA LYS A 253 -20.82 0.41 -8.81
C LYS A 253 -20.15 0.14 -10.16
N SER A 254 -18.93 0.60 -10.37
CA SER A 254 -18.17 0.35 -11.61
C SER A 254 -17.99 -1.15 -11.88
N TYR A 255 -17.78 -1.97 -10.85
CA TYR A 255 -17.71 -3.43 -11.03
C TYR A 255 -19.04 -4.05 -11.40
N LEU A 256 -20.15 -3.58 -10.81
CA LEU A 256 -21.50 -4.09 -11.13
C LEU A 256 -21.95 -3.70 -12.53
N GLU A 257 -21.51 -2.57 -13.03
CA GLU A 257 -21.85 -2.03 -14.36
C GLU A 257 -20.81 -2.41 -15.43
N GLU A 258 -19.67 -2.98 -15.03
CA GLU A 258 -18.49 -3.18 -15.90
C GLU A 258 -18.06 -1.89 -16.62
N ASP A 259 -18.29 -0.72 -15.97
CA ASP A 259 -17.99 0.60 -16.50
C ASP A 259 -16.80 1.23 -15.77
N PHE A 260 -15.66 1.27 -16.47
CA PHE A 260 -14.39 1.78 -15.96
C PHE A 260 -13.84 2.85 -16.89
N ALA A 261 -13.78 4.07 -16.37
CA ALA A 261 -13.29 5.20 -17.14
C ALA A 261 -11.80 5.06 -17.50
N THR A 262 -11.45 5.46 -18.71
CA THR A 262 -10.05 5.63 -19.11
C THR A 262 -9.41 6.82 -18.38
N VAL A 263 -8.08 6.93 -18.44
CA VAL A 263 -7.35 8.04 -17.83
C VAL A 263 -7.93 9.40 -18.27
N PRO A 264 -8.14 10.35 -17.33
CA PRO A 264 -8.68 11.66 -17.68
C PRO A 264 -7.79 12.41 -18.67
N LYS A 265 -8.41 13.27 -19.50
CA LYS A 265 -7.68 14.15 -20.42
C LYS A 265 -6.62 14.98 -19.68
N GLY A 266 -5.41 15.03 -20.21
CA GLY A 266 -4.25 15.71 -19.61
C GLY A 266 -3.46 14.85 -18.62
N GLN A 267 -3.84 13.58 -18.41
CA GLN A 267 -3.12 12.63 -17.59
C GLN A 267 -2.60 11.43 -18.40
N GLU A 268 -2.54 11.54 -19.71
CA GLU A 268 -2.13 10.50 -20.66
C GLU A 268 -0.71 9.99 -20.42
N PHE A 269 0.14 10.80 -19.77
CA PHE A 269 1.48 10.37 -19.35
C PHE A 269 1.45 9.09 -18.49
N LYS A 270 0.34 8.80 -17.81
CA LYS A 270 0.15 7.56 -17.06
C LYS A 270 0.08 6.32 -17.95
N CYS A 271 -0.36 6.50 -19.20
CA CYS A 271 -0.45 5.39 -20.15
C CYS A 271 0.93 4.86 -20.55
N GLY A 272 1.98 5.70 -20.54
CA GLY A 272 3.37 5.28 -20.79
C GLY A 272 3.95 4.33 -19.73
N PHE A 273 3.27 4.18 -18.59
CA PHE A 273 3.63 3.26 -17.50
C PHE A 273 2.60 2.14 -17.34
N CYS A 274 1.72 1.94 -18.32
CA CYS A 274 0.61 0.99 -18.25
C CYS A 274 0.92 -0.28 -19.03
N ASP A 275 1.05 -1.40 -18.35
CA ASP A 275 1.32 -2.71 -18.95
C ASP A 275 0.15 -3.25 -19.78
N TYR A 276 -1.03 -2.61 -19.68
CA TYR A 276 -2.26 -3.01 -20.37
C TYR A 276 -2.62 -2.12 -21.57
N MET A 277 -1.69 -1.33 -22.09
CA MET A 277 -2.00 -0.37 -23.18
C MET A 277 -2.52 -1.10 -24.44
N SER A 278 -1.97 -2.28 -24.76
CA SER A 278 -2.38 -3.13 -25.89
C SER A 278 -3.80 -3.70 -25.77
N PHE A 279 -4.37 -3.72 -24.58
CA PHE A 279 -5.72 -4.19 -24.32
C PHE A 279 -6.71 -3.03 -24.06
N CYS A 280 -6.20 -1.79 -23.99
CA CYS A 280 -6.98 -0.65 -23.55
C CYS A 280 -7.94 -0.18 -24.65
N PRO A 281 -9.27 -0.04 -24.40
CA PRO A 281 -10.23 0.45 -25.39
C PRO A 281 -9.92 1.84 -25.93
N LYS A 282 -9.10 2.65 -25.23
CA LYS A 282 -8.63 3.95 -25.69
C LYS A 282 -7.73 3.83 -26.92
N TYR A 283 -6.91 2.80 -27.02
CA TYR A 283 -5.93 2.56 -28.09
C TYR A 283 -6.34 1.43 -29.02
N THR A 284 -7.17 0.52 -28.55
CA THR A 284 -7.70 -0.63 -29.30
C THR A 284 -9.22 -0.69 -29.19
N PRO A 285 -9.98 0.31 -29.68
CA PRO A 285 -11.41 0.44 -29.41
C PRO A 285 -12.27 -0.67 -30.01
N TYR A 286 -11.72 -1.44 -30.93
CA TYR A 286 -12.41 -2.56 -31.58
C TYR A 286 -12.03 -3.93 -31.02
N ALA A 287 -11.10 -3.98 -30.06
CA ALA A 287 -10.69 -5.22 -29.45
C ALA A 287 -11.48 -5.44 -28.13
N ASN A 288 -12.11 -6.60 -28.00
CA ASN A 288 -12.56 -7.07 -26.72
C ASN A 288 -11.31 -7.48 -25.90
N PRO A 289 -11.00 -6.86 -24.76
CA PRO A 289 -9.79 -7.18 -23.98
C PRO A 289 -9.68 -8.66 -23.65
N ILE A 290 -10.81 -9.33 -23.36
CA ILE A 290 -10.84 -10.76 -23.02
C ILE A 290 -10.51 -11.61 -24.26
N GLU A 291 -11.03 -11.24 -25.44
CA GLU A 291 -10.73 -11.94 -26.69
C GLU A 291 -9.25 -11.78 -27.10
N VAL A 292 -8.72 -10.57 -26.95
CA VAL A 292 -7.28 -10.32 -27.21
C VAL A 292 -6.41 -11.11 -26.23
N ALA A 293 -6.78 -11.14 -24.94
CA ALA A 293 -6.12 -11.95 -23.94
C ALA A 293 -6.15 -13.47 -24.27
N ASN A 294 -7.20 -13.93 -24.97
CA ASN A 294 -7.35 -15.31 -25.43
C ASN A 294 -6.73 -15.57 -26.81
N GLY A 295 -5.91 -14.67 -27.31
CA GLY A 295 -5.12 -14.85 -28.54
C GLY A 295 -5.71 -14.21 -29.81
N ALA A 296 -6.75 -13.39 -29.73
CA ALA A 296 -7.22 -12.57 -30.86
C ALA A 296 -6.19 -11.45 -31.15
N GLU A 297 -6.09 -11.04 -32.43
CA GLU A 297 -5.23 -9.90 -32.78
C GLU A 297 -5.81 -8.60 -32.27
N ALA A 298 -4.99 -7.80 -31.56
CA ALA A 298 -5.35 -6.44 -31.17
C ALA A 298 -5.24 -5.50 -32.37
N ILE A 299 -6.31 -4.76 -32.63
CA ILE A 299 -6.33 -3.75 -33.70
C ILE A 299 -5.99 -2.40 -33.08
N TYR A 300 -4.84 -1.86 -33.45
CA TYR A 300 -4.38 -0.53 -33.04
C TYR A 300 -4.91 0.55 -33.99
N LEU A 301 -5.19 1.73 -33.46
CA LEU A 301 -5.43 2.91 -34.27
C LEU A 301 -4.11 3.39 -34.87
N GLU A 302 -4.07 3.64 -36.18
CA GLU A 302 -2.90 4.21 -36.84
C GLU A 302 -2.65 5.63 -36.24
N GLY A 303 -1.47 5.83 -35.65
CA GLY A 303 -1.00 7.13 -35.16
C GLY A 303 -0.85 7.30 -33.65
N ASP A 304 -1.27 6.32 -32.82
CA ASP A 304 -1.27 6.49 -31.35
C ASP A 304 -0.05 5.84 -30.65
N VAL A 305 0.94 5.33 -31.40
CA VAL A 305 2.17 4.76 -30.86
C VAL A 305 3.35 5.67 -31.19
N GLN A 306 3.55 6.71 -30.39
CA GLN A 306 4.83 7.44 -30.31
C GLN A 306 5.31 7.54 -28.88
#